data_75ce26b48fb60eca100854cf5bcf9c32
#
_entry.id   75ce26b48fb60eca100854cf5bcf9c32
#
_cell.length_a   1.000
_cell.length_b   1.000
_cell.length_c   1.000
_cell.angle_alpha   90.00
_cell.angle_beta   90.00
_cell.angle_gamma   90.00
#
_symmetry.space_group_name_H-M   'P 1'
#
loop_
_entity.id
_entity.type
_entity.pdbx_description
1 polymer ?
#
loop_
_entity_poly.entity_id
_entity_poly.type
_entity_poly.pdbx_seq_one_letter_code
_entity_poly.pdbx_strand_id
1 'polypeptide(L)'
;NGIAINEADGTAMIGPGCLAGELNEALAKRRLFFPVAHAYTVGMGGFLLQGGFGWNSRTNGLACQNVIGIDVVLADGTLVHANERENKELLWAARGAGPGFFGVVVRFHLKLHPRPKFVGLKLQVFRIRHLEDVLAWADKVGPDVSPAVEFQMVFNRKALGIFSHGLEVMAPVLTDSWRAARDAVAFINESPLRSKASLTLPLMPI
;
A
#
# COMPACT_ATOMS: atom_id res chain seq x y z
N ASN A 1 -18.19 -10.55 -7.50
CA ASN A 1 -17.24 -9.66 -6.80
C ASN A 1 -17.87 -9.13 -5.50
N GLY A 2 -18.26 -10.06 -4.59
CA GLY A 2 -18.86 -9.65 -3.32
C GLY A 2 -17.81 -9.17 -2.32
N ILE A 3 -18.11 -8.09 -1.57
CA ILE A 3 -17.37 -7.65 -0.39
C ILE A 3 -18.31 -7.86 0.80
N ALA A 4 -17.92 -8.72 1.74
CA ALA A 4 -18.61 -8.91 3.01
C ALA A 4 -17.69 -8.52 4.16
N ILE A 5 -18.09 -7.55 4.98
CA ILE A 5 -17.28 -7.01 6.08
C ILE A 5 -17.93 -7.42 7.40
N ASN A 6 -17.14 -8.01 8.29
CA ASN A 6 -17.50 -8.26 9.68
C ASN A 6 -16.72 -7.28 10.56
N GLU A 7 -17.40 -6.21 11.00
CA GLU A 7 -16.81 -5.15 11.82
C GLU A 7 -16.47 -5.66 13.23
N ALA A 8 -17.27 -6.59 13.76
CA ALA A 8 -17.05 -7.11 15.13
C ALA A 8 -15.74 -7.89 15.22
N ASP A 9 -15.42 -8.68 14.20
CA ASP A 9 -14.23 -9.51 14.16
C ASP A 9 -13.04 -8.80 13.48
N GLY A 10 -13.25 -7.61 12.90
CA GLY A 10 -12.24 -6.89 12.13
C GLY A 10 -11.78 -7.68 10.90
N THR A 11 -12.71 -8.31 10.17
CA THR A 11 -12.41 -9.15 9.01
C THR A 11 -13.26 -8.77 7.79
N ALA A 12 -12.79 -9.18 6.62
CA ALA A 12 -13.60 -9.10 5.39
C ALA A 12 -13.42 -10.35 4.54
N MET A 13 -14.43 -10.67 3.76
CA MET A 13 -14.36 -11.64 2.66
C MET A 13 -14.53 -10.91 1.34
N ILE A 14 -13.66 -11.21 0.37
CA ILE A 14 -13.74 -10.64 -0.98
C ILE A 14 -13.57 -11.71 -2.05
N GLY A 15 -14.20 -11.50 -3.20
CA GLY A 15 -13.90 -12.26 -4.41
C GLY A 15 -12.62 -11.75 -5.09
N PRO A 16 -11.92 -12.59 -5.89
CA PRO A 16 -10.65 -12.23 -6.53
C PRO A 16 -10.77 -11.08 -7.54
N GLY A 17 -11.95 -10.87 -8.12
CA GLY A 17 -12.23 -9.76 -9.03
C GLY A 17 -12.62 -8.44 -8.35
N CYS A 18 -12.56 -8.36 -7.03
CA CYS A 18 -12.73 -7.10 -6.29
C CYS A 18 -11.60 -6.13 -6.65
N LEU A 19 -11.92 -4.86 -6.89
CA LEU A 19 -10.93 -3.83 -7.17
C LEU A 19 -10.44 -3.17 -5.86
N ALA A 20 -9.19 -2.74 -5.86
CA ALA A 20 -8.57 -2.07 -4.71
C ALA A 20 -9.37 -0.85 -4.23
N GLY A 21 -9.88 -0.04 -5.17
CA GLY A 21 -10.71 1.12 -4.84
C GLY A 21 -12.05 0.75 -4.25
N GLU A 22 -12.74 -0.26 -4.80
CA GLU A 22 -14.02 -0.75 -4.27
C GLU A 22 -13.88 -1.22 -2.81
N LEU A 23 -12.82 -1.98 -2.53
CA LEU A 23 -12.52 -2.44 -1.17
C LEU A 23 -12.23 -1.26 -0.24
N ASN A 24 -11.36 -0.33 -0.67
CA ASN A 24 -11.00 0.85 0.12
C ASN A 24 -12.23 1.71 0.46
N GLU A 25 -13.13 1.95 -0.51
CA GLU A 25 -14.37 2.71 -0.29
C GLU A 25 -15.33 2.01 0.68
N ALA A 26 -15.49 0.69 0.54
CA ALA A 26 -16.35 -0.09 1.42
C ALA A 26 -15.85 -0.09 2.87
N LEU A 27 -14.52 -0.18 3.06
CA LEU A 27 -13.87 -0.14 4.37
C LEU A 27 -13.89 1.27 4.98
N ALA A 28 -13.68 2.31 4.16
CA ALA A 28 -13.68 3.70 4.62
C ALA A 28 -14.98 4.10 5.32
N LYS A 29 -16.13 3.66 4.80
CA LYS A 29 -17.46 3.90 5.38
C LYS A 29 -17.60 3.33 6.80
N ARG A 30 -16.73 2.39 7.18
CA ARG A 30 -16.72 1.69 8.48
C ARG A 30 -15.50 2.03 9.35
N ARG A 31 -14.71 3.04 8.93
CA ARG A 31 -13.44 3.41 9.59
C ARG A 31 -12.45 2.24 9.69
N LEU A 32 -12.51 1.34 8.73
CA LEU A 32 -11.61 0.21 8.58
C LEU A 32 -10.63 0.43 7.44
N PHE A 33 -9.52 -0.30 7.46
CA PHE A 33 -8.43 -0.21 6.51
C PHE A 33 -7.87 -1.59 6.16
N PHE A 34 -7.41 -1.71 4.93
CA PHE A 34 -6.60 -2.82 4.43
C PHE A 34 -5.51 -2.25 3.51
N PRO A 35 -4.27 -2.78 3.49
CA PRO A 35 -3.20 -2.30 2.61
C PRO A 35 -3.50 -2.65 1.14
N VAL A 36 -4.43 -1.93 0.52
CA VAL A 36 -4.80 -2.08 -0.89
C VAL A 36 -3.72 -1.53 -1.81
N ALA A 37 -3.78 -1.90 -3.09
CA ALA A 37 -2.91 -1.35 -4.13
C ALA A 37 -3.06 0.16 -4.29
N HIS A 38 -2.00 0.83 -4.79
CA HIS A 38 -1.96 2.28 -4.99
C HIS A 38 -2.90 2.80 -6.09
N ALA A 39 -3.29 1.93 -7.04
CA ALA A 39 -4.22 2.29 -8.10
C ALA A 39 -5.60 1.65 -7.87
N TYR A 40 -6.65 2.45 -8.09
CA TYR A 40 -8.05 2.07 -7.89
C TYR A 40 -8.44 0.78 -8.62
N THR A 41 -7.98 0.64 -9.87
CA THR A 41 -8.39 -0.41 -10.80
C THR A 41 -7.61 -1.73 -10.66
N VAL A 42 -6.70 -1.85 -9.71
CA VAL A 42 -5.96 -3.08 -9.47
C VAL A 42 -6.88 -4.15 -8.91
N GLY A 43 -6.95 -5.31 -9.57
CA GLY A 43 -7.67 -6.50 -9.08
C GLY A 43 -6.99 -7.10 -7.86
N MET A 44 -7.75 -7.29 -6.78
CA MET A 44 -7.22 -7.77 -5.52
C MET A 44 -6.70 -9.21 -5.59
N GLY A 45 -7.27 -10.06 -6.46
CA GLY A 45 -6.85 -11.46 -6.57
C GLY A 45 -5.37 -11.61 -6.92
N GLY A 46 -4.93 -11.01 -8.03
CA GLY A 46 -3.53 -11.04 -8.44
C GLY A 46 -2.62 -10.27 -7.47
N PHE A 47 -3.11 -9.15 -6.94
CA PHE A 47 -2.36 -8.35 -5.98
C PHE A 47 -2.02 -9.12 -4.69
N LEU A 48 -2.99 -9.83 -4.11
CA LEU A 48 -2.82 -10.61 -2.89
C LEU A 48 -1.92 -11.83 -3.10
N LEU A 49 -2.08 -12.53 -4.24
CA LEU A 49 -1.26 -13.69 -4.56
C LEU A 49 0.22 -13.35 -4.82
N GLN A 50 0.52 -12.12 -5.27
CA GLN A 50 1.90 -11.67 -5.53
C GLN A 50 2.57 -10.94 -4.35
N GLY A 51 1.97 -10.99 -3.17
CA GLY A 51 2.48 -10.32 -1.98
C GLY A 51 1.74 -9.02 -1.67
N GLY A 52 1.58 -8.14 -2.65
CA GLY A 52 0.81 -6.89 -2.50
C GLY A 52 1.51 -5.84 -1.63
N PHE A 53 2.42 -5.08 -2.26
CA PHE A 53 3.00 -3.90 -1.63
C PHE A 53 2.00 -2.74 -1.74
N GLY A 54 1.19 -2.57 -0.72
CA GLY A 54 0.08 -1.60 -0.69
C GLY A 54 0.33 -0.43 0.24
N TRP A 55 -0.67 0.45 0.31
CA TRP A 55 -0.64 1.58 1.23
C TRP A 55 -0.40 1.13 2.67
N ASN A 56 0.47 1.83 3.38
CA ASN A 56 0.81 1.60 4.78
C ASN A 56 1.40 0.20 5.07
N SER A 57 2.01 -0.44 4.08
CA SER A 57 2.63 -1.77 4.22
C SER A 57 3.77 -1.79 5.23
N ARG A 58 4.48 -0.68 5.43
CA ARG A 58 5.54 -0.57 6.43
C ARG A 58 5.02 -0.65 7.87
N THR A 59 3.75 -0.30 8.09
CA THR A 59 3.08 -0.37 9.40
C THR A 59 2.29 -1.66 9.57
N ASN A 60 1.52 -2.05 8.54
CA ASN A 60 0.55 -3.14 8.62
C ASN A 60 1.03 -4.44 7.96
N GLY A 61 2.25 -4.47 7.41
CA GLY A 61 2.76 -5.58 6.62
C GLY A 61 2.24 -5.59 5.18
N LEU A 62 2.76 -6.50 4.37
CA LEU A 62 2.28 -6.71 3.01
C LEU A 62 0.83 -7.19 3.00
N ALA A 63 0.10 -6.92 1.92
CA ALA A 63 -1.30 -7.30 1.81
C ALA A 63 -1.52 -8.81 1.99
N CYS A 64 -0.63 -9.65 1.44
CA CYS A 64 -0.72 -11.11 1.57
C CYS A 64 -0.54 -11.59 3.02
N GLN A 65 0.20 -10.87 3.87
CA GLN A 65 0.35 -11.19 5.30
C GLN A 65 -0.93 -10.94 6.09
N ASN A 66 -1.83 -10.13 5.53
CA ASN A 66 -3.15 -9.84 6.08
C ASN A 66 -4.25 -10.73 5.48
N VAL A 67 -3.89 -11.70 4.62
CA VAL A 67 -4.80 -12.77 4.19
C VAL A 67 -4.78 -13.86 5.26
N ILE A 68 -5.90 -14.05 5.95
CA ILE A 68 -6.05 -15.03 7.04
C ILE A 68 -6.67 -16.34 6.60
N GLY A 69 -7.16 -16.40 5.36
CA GLY A 69 -7.69 -17.61 4.75
C GLY A 69 -8.04 -17.41 3.29
N ILE A 70 -8.18 -18.51 2.59
CA ILE A 70 -8.64 -18.57 1.19
C ILE A 70 -9.60 -19.73 0.98
N ASP A 71 -10.53 -19.56 0.04
CA ASP A 71 -11.26 -20.67 -0.55
C ASP A 71 -10.69 -20.89 -1.95
N VAL A 72 -10.23 -22.10 -2.25
CA VAL A 72 -9.52 -22.40 -3.48
C VAL A 72 -10.08 -23.66 -4.15
N VAL A 73 -10.25 -23.61 -5.45
CA VAL A 73 -10.58 -24.78 -6.29
C VAL A 73 -9.27 -25.40 -6.79
N LEU A 74 -9.07 -26.66 -6.47
CA LEU A 74 -7.91 -27.45 -6.88
C LEU A 74 -8.09 -28.01 -8.31
N ALA A 75 -7.03 -28.63 -8.85
CA ALA A 75 -7.02 -29.15 -10.23
C ALA A 75 -8.06 -30.26 -10.50
N ASP A 76 -8.46 -30.99 -9.45
CA ASP A 76 -9.51 -32.03 -9.52
C ASP A 76 -10.94 -31.45 -9.39
N GLY A 77 -11.07 -30.11 -9.27
CA GLY A 77 -12.35 -29.42 -9.07
C GLY A 77 -12.81 -29.35 -7.62
N THR A 78 -12.05 -29.89 -6.68
CA THR A 78 -12.40 -29.84 -5.25
C THR A 78 -12.26 -28.42 -4.72
N LEU A 79 -13.30 -27.91 -4.05
CA LEU A 79 -13.25 -26.66 -3.30
C LEU A 79 -12.74 -26.95 -1.89
N VAL A 80 -11.65 -26.31 -1.50
CA VAL A 80 -11.07 -26.43 -0.16
C VAL A 80 -10.94 -25.06 0.50
N HIS A 81 -11.10 -25.04 1.82
CA HIS A 81 -10.79 -23.87 2.65
C HIS A 81 -9.38 -24.03 3.24
N ALA A 82 -8.60 -22.94 3.24
CA ALA A 82 -7.26 -22.93 3.81
C ALA A 82 -7.08 -21.73 4.74
N ASN A 83 -6.56 -22.01 5.95
CA ASN A 83 -6.25 -21.01 6.96
C ASN A 83 -5.07 -21.52 7.82
N GLU A 84 -4.72 -20.82 8.91
CA GLU A 84 -3.61 -21.22 9.79
C GLU A 84 -3.81 -22.56 10.52
N ARG A 85 -5.04 -23.10 10.55
CA ARG A 85 -5.38 -24.36 11.24
C ARG A 85 -5.66 -25.52 10.28
N GLU A 86 -6.12 -25.17 9.08
CA GLU A 86 -6.56 -26.13 8.08
C GLU A 86 -5.91 -25.81 6.74
N ASN A 87 -5.32 -26.81 6.06
CA ASN A 87 -4.63 -26.66 4.76
C ASN A 87 -3.62 -25.49 4.75
N LYS A 88 -2.87 -25.32 5.85
CA LYS A 88 -2.00 -24.16 6.07
C LYS A 88 -0.94 -23.98 4.99
N GLU A 89 -0.49 -25.06 4.34
CA GLU A 89 0.47 -25.03 3.23
C GLU A 89 -0.12 -24.35 1.99
N LEU A 90 -1.44 -24.50 1.74
CA LEU A 90 -2.12 -23.78 0.65
C LEU A 90 -2.17 -22.29 0.96
N LEU A 91 -2.49 -21.92 2.19
CA LEU A 91 -2.48 -20.51 2.60
C LEU A 91 -1.06 -19.92 2.50
N TRP A 92 -0.05 -20.65 2.96
CA TRP A 92 1.35 -20.22 2.84
C TRP A 92 1.74 -20.00 1.38
N ALA A 93 1.43 -20.95 0.49
CA ALA A 93 1.73 -20.84 -0.94
C ALA A 93 0.99 -19.65 -1.58
N ALA A 94 -0.25 -19.36 -1.19
CA ALA A 94 -1.02 -18.23 -1.72
C ALA A 94 -0.46 -16.86 -1.34
N ARG A 95 0.37 -16.79 -0.28
CA ARG A 95 0.98 -15.55 0.20
C ARG A 95 2.29 -15.25 -0.54
N GLY A 96 2.23 -15.03 -1.86
CA GLY A 96 3.36 -14.59 -2.67
C GLY A 96 3.72 -15.45 -3.88
N ALA A 97 3.06 -16.60 -4.11
CA ALA A 97 3.32 -17.44 -5.27
C ALA A 97 2.95 -16.78 -6.61
N GLY A 98 2.06 -15.79 -6.58
CA GLY A 98 1.64 -15.08 -7.80
C GLY A 98 1.06 -16.01 -8.85
N PRO A 99 1.51 -15.87 -10.12
CA PRO A 99 1.04 -16.74 -11.21
C PRO A 99 1.43 -18.21 -11.05
N GLY A 100 2.37 -18.53 -10.17
CA GLY A 100 2.79 -19.90 -9.86
C GLY A 100 1.86 -20.62 -8.88
N PHE A 101 0.83 -19.95 -8.35
CA PHE A 101 -0.12 -20.61 -7.48
C PHE A 101 -0.95 -21.65 -8.26
N PHE A 102 -1.00 -22.86 -7.76
CA PHE A 102 -1.51 -24.05 -8.47
C PHE A 102 -3.00 -24.32 -8.30
N GLY A 103 -3.76 -23.41 -7.66
CA GLY A 103 -5.22 -23.46 -7.51
C GLY A 103 -5.89 -22.18 -7.96
N VAL A 104 -7.21 -22.20 -8.12
CA VAL A 104 -8.02 -21.02 -8.45
C VAL A 104 -8.65 -20.50 -7.16
N VAL A 105 -8.13 -19.40 -6.63
CA VAL A 105 -8.72 -18.76 -5.45
C VAL A 105 -10.04 -18.13 -5.84
N VAL A 106 -11.11 -18.48 -5.15
CA VAL A 106 -12.47 -17.97 -5.39
C VAL A 106 -12.92 -17.00 -4.28
N ARG A 107 -12.21 -17.00 -3.15
CA ARG A 107 -12.46 -16.07 -2.03
C ARG A 107 -11.20 -15.85 -1.21
N PHE A 108 -10.99 -14.61 -0.76
CA PHE A 108 -9.97 -14.25 0.22
C PHE A 108 -10.65 -13.81 1.52
N HIS A 109 -10.11 -14.26 2.65
CA HIS A 109 -10.47 -13.82 3.99
C HIS A 109 -9.37 -12.90 4.50
N LEU A 110 -9.73 -11.67 4.85
CA LEU A 110 -8.79 -10.59 5.15
C LEU A 110 -8.89 -10.18 6.63
N LYS A 111 -7.74 -9.91 7.24
CA LYS A 111 -7.64 -9.20 8.50
C LYS A 111 -7.64 -7.70 8.23
N LEU A 112 -8.49 -6.97 8.91
CA LEU A 112 -8.61 -5.52 8.77
C LEU A 112 -7.90 -4.79 9.90
N HIS A 113 -7.61 -3.51 9.65
CA HIS A 113 -6.99 -2.60 10.59
C HIS A 113 -7.89 -1.37 10.82
N PRO A 114 -7.72 -0.65 11.93
CA PRO A 114 -8.32 0.67 12.09
C PRO A 114 -7.84 1.61 10.97
N ARG A 115 -8.76 2.42 10.43
CA ARG A 115 -8.40 3.41 9.42
C ARG A 115 -7.60 4.55 10.07
N PRO A 116 -6.45 4.94 9.48
CA PRO A 116 -5.74 6.16 9.90
C PRO A 116 -6.68 7.37 9.86
N LYS A 117 -6.64 8.21 10.90
CA LYS A 117 -7.50 9.40 11.00
C LYS A 117 -7.04 10.55 10.11
N PHE A 118 -5.77 10.52 9.73
CA PHE A 118 -5.14 11.49 8.84
C PHE A 118 -4.37 10.77 7.74
N VAL A 119 -4.67 11.14 6.51
CA VAL A 119 -3.92 10.76 5.31
C VAL A 119 -3.48 12.04 4.61
N GLY A 120 -2.21 12.15 4.34
CA GLY A 120 -1.65 13.35 3.72
C GLY A 120 -0.52 13.04 2.75
N LEU A 121 -0.12 14.06 2.01
CA LEU A 121 1.00 14.00 1.06
C LEU A 121 1.94 15.18 1.28
N LYS A 122 3.23 14.89 1.40
CA LYS A 122 4.31 15.84 1.25
C LYS A 122 5.02 15.56 -0.07
N LEU A 123 5.30 16.61 -0.85
CA LEU A 123 5.87 16.48 -2.20
C LEU A 123 6.97 17.51 -2.43
N GLN A 124 8.07 17.05 -3.04
CA GLN A 124 9.08 17.91 -3.65
C GLN A 124 9.35 17.46 -5.09
N VAL A 125 9.65 18.41 -5.95
CA VAL A 125 10.04 18.15 -7.34
C VAL A 125 11.44 18.68 -7.58
N PHE A 126 12.30 17.84 -8.10
CA PHE A 126 13.67 18.18 -8.48
C PHE A 126 13.86 18.05 -9.99
N ARG A 127 14.80 18.80 -10.55
CA ARG A 127 15.31 18.54 -11.90
C ARG A 127 16.18 17.30 -11.89
N ILE A 128 16.19 16.56 -12.99
CA ILE A 128 16.92 15.29 -13.13
C ILE A 128 18.43 15.43 -12.84
N ARG A 129 19.02 16.59 -13.05
CA ARG A 129 20.43 16.87 -12.72
C ARG A 129 20.78 16.70 -11.23
N HIS A 130 19.79 16.67 -10.36
CA HIS A 130 19.94 16.46 -8.90
C HIS A 130 19.65 15.02 -8.49
N LEU A 131 19.55 14.08 -9.44
CA LEU A 131 19.22 12.70 -9.19
C LEU A 131 20.16 12.04 -8.18
N GLU A 132 21.48 12.15 -8.43
CA GLU A 132 22.50 11.53 -7.57
C GLU A 132 22.44 12.09 -6.15
N ASP A 133 22.33 13.40 -6.01
CA ASP A 133 22.18 14.06 -4.71
C ASP A 133 20.94 13.55 -3.95
N VAL A 134 19.80 13.42 -4.66
CA VAL A 134 18.54 12.99 -4.05
C VAL A 134 18.62 11.51 -3.65
N LEU A 135 19.18 10.65 -4.50
CA LEU A 135 19.34 9.24 -4.19
C LEU A 135 20.29 9.04 -2.98
N ALA A 136 21.43 9.73 -2.95
CA ALA A 136 22.36 9.65 -1.84
C ALA A 136 21.74 10.15 -0.51
N TRP A 137 20.93 11.21 -0.59
CA TRP A 137 20.18 11.68 0.58
C TRP A 137 19.11 10.67 1.01
N ALA A 138 18.37 10.11 0.08
CA ALA A 138 17.31 9.14 0.37
C ALA A 138 17.87 7.85 0.98
N ASP A 139 19.00 7.36 0.48
CA ASP A 139 19.70 6.20 1.04
C ASP A 139 20.12 6.45 2.50
N LYS A 140 20.63 7.65 2.77
CA LYS A 140 21.04 8.05 4.12
C LYS A 140 19.88 8.15 5.11
N VAL A 141 18.74 8.72 4.69
CA VAL A 141 17.60 8.97 5.60
C VAL A 141 16.62 7.81 5.65
N GLY A 142 16.57 6.98 4.60
CA GLY A 142 15.59 5.93 4.42
C GLY A 142 15.39 4.99 5.60
N PRO A 143 16.50 4.50 6.25
CA PRO A 143 16.40 3.64 7.43
C PRO A 143 15.64 4.27 8.61
N ASP A 144 15.72 5.58 8.77
CA ASP A 144 15.15 6.33 9.89
C ASP A 144 13.76 6.92 9.58
N VAL A 145 13.30 6.82 8.33
CA VAL A 145 11.97 7.31 7.94
C VAL A 145 10.89 6.53 8.66
N SER A 146 9.98 7.25 9.32
CA SER A 146 8.83 6.66 10.02
C SER A 146 8.11 5.61 9.16
N PRO A 147 7.73 4.45 9.72
CA PRO A 147 6.92 3.44 9.02
C PRO A 147 5.57 3.98 8.51
N ALA A 148 5.06 5.05 9.10
CA ALA A 148 3.83 5.70 8.66
C ALA A 148 3.98 6.48 7.34
N VAL A 149 5.20 6.60 6.80
CA VAL A 149 5.51 7.32 5.56
C VAL A 149 5.83 6.34 4.44
N GLU A 150 5.12 6.45 3.34
CA GLU A 150 5.43 5.82 2.06
C GLU A 150 6.44 6.69 1.31
N PHE A 151 7.73 6.51 1.60
CA PHE A 151 8.78 7.33 0.99
C PHE A 151 9.08 6.83 -0.43
N GLN A 152 8.69 7.61 -1.44
CA GLN A 152 8.72 7.21 -2.84
C GLN A 152 9.44 8.26 -3.70
N MET A 153 10.12 7.78 -4.74
CA MET A 153 10.70 8.61 -5.79
C MET A 153 10.16 8.14 -7.14
N VAL A 154 9.62 9.09 -7.89
CA VAL A 154 9.02 8.82 -9.19
C VAL A 154 9.69 9.69 -10.26
N PHE A 155 10.19 9.03 -11.30
CA PHE A 155 10.74 9.71 -12.47
C PHE A 155 9.63 9.95 -13.47
N ASN A 156 9.38 11.21 -13.77
CA ASN A 156 8.39 11.58 -14.75
C ASN A 156 9.00 12.41 -15.87
N ARG A 157 8.69 12.05 -17.13
CA ARG A 157 9.04 12.88 -18.29
C ARG A 157 8.43 14.27 -18.16
N LYS A 158 7.25 14.37 -17.52
CA LYS A 158 6.60 15.62 -17.13
C LYS A 158 6.13 15.53 -15.69
N ALA A 159 7.00 15.84 -14.75
CA ALA A 159 6.64 15.87 -13.33
C ALA A 159 5.52 16.88 -13.09
N LEU A 160 4.44 16.47 -12.43
CA LEU A 160 3.21 17.24 -12.26
C LEU A 160 2.64 17.84 -13.56
N GLY A 161 2.96 17.25 -14.72
CA GLY A 161 2.55 17.77 -16.03
C GLY A 161 3.27 19.06 -16.48
N ILE A 162 4.13 19.66 -15.66
CA ILE A 162 4.73 20.99 -15.86
C ILE A 162 6.25 20.89 -16.02
N PHE A 163 6.93 20.14 -15.15
CA PHE A 163 8.40 20.09 -15.12
C PHE A 163 8.92 19.01 -16.07
N SER A 164 9.70 19.41 -17.08
CA SER A 164 10.33 18.46 -17.99
C SER A 164 11.42 17.66 -17.28
N HIS A 165 11.38 16.32 -17.40
CA HIS A 165 12.32 15.39 -16.81
C HIS A 165 12.52 15.63 -15.31
N GLY A 166 11.44 15.57 -14.56
CA GLY A 166 11.42 15.78 -13.11
C GLY A 166 11.54 14.49 -12.31
N LEU A 167 12.13 14.64 -11.13
CA LEU A 167 12.14 13.65 -10.05
C LEU A 167 11.17 14.13 -8.97
N GLU A 168 10.10 13.40 -8.77
CA GLU A 168 9.13 13.64 -7.71
C GLU A 168 9.55 12.83 -6.47
N VAL A 169 9.80 13.50 -5.36
CA VAL A 169 10.00 12.91 -4.04
C VAL A 169 8.70 13.04 -3.28
N MET A 170 8.02 11.92 -3.13
CA MET A 170 6.70 11.85 -2.50
C MET A 170 6.77 11.16 -1.15
N ALA A 171 6.03 11.67 -0.19
CA ALA A 171 5.85 11.09 1.12
C ALA A 171 4.36 11.11 1.51
N PRO A 172 3.56 10.20 0.94
CA PRO A 172 2.27 9.87 1.51
C PRO A 172 2.45 9.44 2.96
N VAL A 173 1.63 9.94 3.86
CA VAL A 173 1.73 9.68 5.30
C VAL A 173 0.36 9.35 5.88
N LEU A 174 0.31 8.25 6.62
CA LEU A 174 -0.91 7.70 7.20
C LEU A 174 -0.74 7.61 8.72
N THR A 175 -1.44 8.47 9.45
CA THR A 175 -1.29 8.61 10.91
C THR A 175 -2.63 8.90 11.58
N ASP A 176 -2.63 9.00 12.92
CA ASP A 176 -3.84 9.32 13.69
C ASP A 176 -4.06 10.83 13.92
N SER A 177 -3.14 11.69 13.50
CA SER A 177 -3.27 13.13 13.65
C SER A 177 -2.38 13.91 12.67
N TRP A 178 -2.80 15.15 12.39
CA TRP A 178 -1.97 16.12 11.65
C TRP A 178 -0.59 16.33 12.28
N ARG A 179 -0.51 16.41 13.62
CA ARG A 179 0.76 16.61 14.34
C ARG A 179 1.71 15.45 14.05
N ALA A 180 1.25 14.20 14.22
CA ALA A 180 2.04 13.03 13.95
C ALA A 180 2.49 12.96 12.48
N ALA A 181 1.61 13.33 11.54
CA ALA A 181 1.95 13.38 10.12
C ALA A 181 3.04 14.42 9.83
N ARG A 182 2.91 15.64 10.38
CA ARG A 182 3.89 16.70 10.21
C ARG A 182 5.26 16.28 10.76
N ASP A 183 5.28 15.67 11.93
CA ASP A 183 6.52 15.23 12.57
C ASP A 183 7.16 14.08 11.78
N ALA A 184 6.35 13.15 11.24
CA ALA A 184 6.83 12.03 10.42
C ALA A 184 7.47 12.47 9.07
N VAL A 185 7.03 13.60 8.48
CA VAL A 185 7.58 14.11 7.22
C VAL A 185 8.56 15.27 7.41
N ALA A 186 8.97 15.59 8.64
CA ALA A 186 9.87 16.70 8.96
C ALA A 186 11.22 16.57 8.22
N PHE A 187 11.74 15.35 8.07
CA PHE A 187 12.99 15.06 7.38
C PHE A 187 13.06 15.62 5.95
N ILE A 188 11.92 15.78 5.26
CA ILE A 188 11.87 16.40 3.93
C ILE A 188 12.12 17.91 4.03
N ASN A 189 11.57 18.58 5.06
CA ASN A 189 11.76 20.01 5.25
C ASN A 189 13.17 20.34 5.74
N GLU A 190 13.78 19.44 6.47
CA GLU A 190 15.13 19.53 7.05
C GLU A 190 16.21 19.05 6.06
N SER A 191 15.82 18.54 4.90
CA SER A 191 16.72 18.10 3.85
C SER A 191 17.66 19.22 3.39
N PRO A 192 18.97 18.95 3.29
CA PRO A 192 19.96 19.89 2.72
C PRO A 192 19.66 20.20 1.24
N LEU A 193 18.83 19.39 0.59
CA LEU A 193 18.44 19.57 -0.81
C LEU A 193 17.22 20.47 -0.99
N ARG A 194 16.60 20.95 0.08
CA ARG A 194 15.38 21.77 0.02
C ARG A 194 15.54 22.99 -0.92
N SER A 195 16.68 23.64 -0.92
CA SER A 195 16.97 24.79 -1.78
C SER A 195 17.17 24.42 -3.27
N LYS A 196 17.44 23.15 -3.57
CA LYS A 196 17.58 22.62 -4.93
C LYS A 196 16.25 22.18 -5.55
N ALA A 197 15.19 22.06 -4.75
CA ALA A 197 13.86 21.68 -5.22
C ALA A 197 13.27 22.79 -6.12
N SER A 198 12.76 22.41 -7.28
CA SER A 198 12.04 23.30 -8.18
C SER A 198 10.66 23.66 -7.64
N LEU A 199 10.08 22.77 -6.85
CA LEU A 199 8.80 22.95 -6.16
C LEU A 199 8.81 22.16 -4.84
N THR A 200 8.28 22.76 -3.80
CA THR A 200 7.98 22.08 -2.53
C THR A 200 6.55 22.40 -2.13
N LEU A 201 5.67 21.41 -2.15
CA LEU A 201 4.32 21.56 -1.63
C LEU A 201 4.33 21.33 -0.10
N PRO A 202 3.50 22.07 0.65
CA PRO A 202 3.32 21.79 2.07
C PRO A 202 2.73 20.38 2.28
N LEU A 203 2.74 19.88 3.52
CA LEU A 203 1.93 18.71 3.85
C LEU A 203 0.45 19.07 3.64
N MET A 204 -0.24 18.28 2.85
CA MET A 204 -1.66 18.47 2.50
C MET A 204 -2.45 17.20 2.82
N PRO A 205 -3.67 17.31 3.34
CA PRO A 205 -4.61 16.19 3.39
C PRO A 205 -4.96 15.72 1.96
N ILE A 206 -5.16 14.42 1.77
CA ILE A 206 -5.61 13.81 0.53
C ILE A 206 -6.75 12.83 0.78
#